data_6ec63e47b2bfeb9e441bc703c746e4ab
#
_entry.id   6ec63e47b2bfeb9e441bc703c746e4ab
#
_cell.length_a   1.000
_cell.length_b   1.000
_cell.length_c   1.000
_cell.angle_alpha   90.00
_cell.angle_beta   90.00
_cell.angle_gamma   90.00
#
_symmetry.space_group_name_H-M   'P 1'
#
loop_
_entity.id
_entity.type
_entity.pdbx_description
1 polymer ?
#
loop_
_entity_poly.entity_id
_entity_poly.type
_entity_poly.pdbx_seq_one_letter_code
_entity_poly.pdbx_strand_id
1 'polypeptide(L)'
;MISPALVPPAFTNYIYSPTFPPNDKYYTISNFTGTNVGWAWVNSADHTDDGSGKYGNMLIVNADENTTGEFYRRKVSGLCPNQVYRFSAWILNLITPGANQITPDVTFRIENSSRVILGQISSGDLPETGKWTNFYLDFKSSITSGDVEVVLINNKKGGLGNDLAIDDISFSPCGPAITVSTSLDVFTTGVCDNSL
;
A
#
# COMPACT_ATOMS: atom_id res chain seq x y z
N MET A 1 -2.72 -10.03 23.29
CA MET A 1 -2.93 -9.95 21.82
C MET A 1 -3.28 -8.50 21.51
N ILE A 2 -2.40 -7.79 20.81
CA ILE A 2 -2.72 -6.46 20.30
C ILE A 2 -3.67 -6.70 19.13
N SER A 3 -4.89 -6.18 19.20
CA SER A 3 -5.83 -6.23 18.08
C SER A 3 -5.16 -5.56 16.86
N PRO A 4 -5.14 -6.17 15.67
CA PRO A 4 -4.61 -5.49 14.50
C PRO A 4 -5.34 -4.16 14.33
N ALA A 5 -4.57 -3.09 14.12
CA ALA A 5 -5.14 -1.77 13.91
C ALA A 5 -5.95 -1.81 12.61
N LEU A 6 -7.26 -1.68 12.71
CA LEU A 6 -8.13 -1.60 11.54
C LEU A 6 -7.75 -0.40 10.69
N VAL A 7 -7.77 -0.56 9.36
CA VAL A 7 -7.74 0.59 8.47
C VAL A 7 -9.02 1.38 8.71
N PRO A 8 -8.94 2.65 9.16
CA PRO A 8 -10.16 3.42 9.41
C PRO A 8 -11.05 3.47 8.17
N PRO A 9 -12.39 3.46 8.31
CA PRO A 9 -13.32 3.53 7.18
C PRO A 9 -13.10 4.73 6.24
N ALA A 10 -12.50 5.81 6.75
CA ALA A 10 -12.10 6.96 5.93
C ALA A 10 -10.95 6.66 4.96
N PHE A 11 -10.27 5.52 5.10
CA PHE A 11 -9.08 5.15 4.34
C PHE A 11 -9.32 4.02 3.36
N THR A 12 -10.51 3.43 3.33
CA THR A 12 -10.84 2.35 2.40
C THR A 12 -12.35 2.27 2.15
N ASN A 13 -12.72 1.84 0.95
CA ASN A 13 -14.11 1.51 0.59
C ASN A 13 -14.43 0.02 0.82
N TYR A 14 -13.44 -0.75 1.27
CA TYR A 14 -13.59 -2.17 1.57
C TYR A 14 -14.03 -2.38 3.02
N ILE A 15 -14.69 -3.49 3.27
CA ILE A 15 -15.22 -3.86 4.59
C ILE A 15 -14.18 -4.74 5.31
N TYR A 16 -13.92 -4.44 6.57
CA TYR A 16 -13.05 -5.30 7.38
C TYR A 16 -13.67 -6.66 7.66
N SER A 17 -12.90 -7.72 7.42
CA SER A 17 -13.24 -9.10 7.81
C SER A 17 -12.33 -9.57 8.93
N PRO A 18 -12.85 -9.99 10.08
CA PRO A 18 -12.06 -10.65 11.12
C PRO A 18 -11.75 -12.11 10.77
N THR A 19 -12.40 -12.66 9.75
CA THR A 19 -12.20 -14.03 9.29
C THR A 19 -11.27 -14.05 8.08
N PHE A 20 -10.48 -15.12 7.98
CA PHE A 20 -9.56 -15.36 6.88
C PHE A 20 -9.95 -16.64 6.12
N PRO A 21 -9.95 -16.66 4.78
CA PRO A 21 -9.75 -15.51 3.88
C PRO A 21 -10.95 -14.56 3.91
N PRO A 22 -10.75 -13.26 3.59
CA PRO A 22 -11.87 -12.34 3.44
C PRO A 22 -12.66 -12.68 2.16
N ASN A 23 -13.97 -12.45 2.18
CA ASN A 23 -14.81 -12.56 0.97
C ASN A 23 -14.54 -11.40 0.00
N ASP A 24 -15.08 -11.48 -1.23
CA ASP A 24 -15.06 -10.39 -2.21
C ASP A 24 -15.58 -9.10 -1.60
N LYS A 25 -14.91 -7.97 -1.87
CA LYS A 25 -15.17 -6.63 -1.30
C LYS A 25 -14.71 -6.47 0.17
N TYR A 26 -14.00 -7.42 0.72
CA TYR A 26 -13.49 -7.32 2.08
C TYR A 26 -11.97 -7.25 2.08
N TYR A 27 -11.44 -6.69 3.18
CA TYR A 27 -10.03 -6.75 3.51
C TYR A 27 -9.82 -7.36 4.90
N THR A 28 -8.65 -7.89 5.12
CA THR A 28 -8.18 -8.29 6.45
C THR A 28 -6.75 -7.84 6.67
N ILE A 29 -6.29 -7.88 7.91
CA ILE A 29 -4.91 -7.58 8.29
C ILE A 29 -4.33 -8.84 8.92
N SER A 30 -3.23 -9.32 8.38
CA SER A 30 -2.58 -10.55 8.83
C SER A 30 -1.08 -10.47 8.59
N ASN A 31 -0.32 -11.21 9.37
CA ASN A 31 1.13 -11.41 9.13
C ASN A 31 1.41 -12.58 8.19
N PHE A 32 0.38 -13.28 7.73
CA PHE A 32 0.51 -14.47 6.91
C PHE A 32 -0.76 -14.77 6.12
N THR A 33 -0.63 -15.24 4.87
CA THR A 33 -1.78 -15.57 4.01
C THR A 33 -2.42 -16.92 4.33
N GLY A 34 -1.89 -17.65 5.32
CA GLY A 34 -2.41 -18.96 5.73
C GLY A 34 -2.06 -20.11 4.78
N THR A 35 -2.14 -21.33 5.31
CA THR A 35 -1.86 -22.56 4.55
C THR A 35 -3.11 -23.22 3.98
N ASN A 36 -4.30 -22.72 4.29
CA ASN A 36 -5.58 -23.37 4.04
C ASN A 36 -6.54 -22.55 3.19
N VAL A 37 -6.03 -21.64 2.35
CA VAL A 37 -6.87 -20.91 1.39
C VAL A 37 -7.14 -21.76 0.15
N GLY A 38 -6.98 -23.06 0.31
CA GLY A 38 -7.19 -24.04 -0.75
C GLY A 38 -6.19 -23.85 -1.89
N TRP A 39 -6.68 -24.01 -3.09
CA TRP A 39 -5.92 -23.95 -4.34
C TRP A 39 -5.75 -22.53 -4.91
N ALA A 40 -6.31 -21.52 -4.25
CA ALA A 40 -6.47 -20.20 -4.86
C ALA A 40 -5.31 -19.25 -4.58
N TRP A 41 -4.76 -19.25 -3.36
CA TRP A 41 -3.78 -18.24 -2.93
C TRP A 41 -2.42 -18.82 -2.60
N VAL A 42 -1.38 -18.04 -2.90
CA VAL A 42 -0.02 -18.38 -2.50
C VAL A 42 0.15 -18.25 -1.00
N ASN A 43 1.02 -19.07 -0.46
CA ASN A 43 1.43 -19.05 0.94
C ASN A 43 2.56 -18.05 1.11
N SER A 44 2.32 -16.93 1.78
CA SER A 44 3.31 -15.88 1.99
C SER A 44 3.22 -15.29 3.39
N ALA A 45 4.37 -15.00 3.95
CA ALA A 45 4.47 -14.11 5.08
C ALA A 45 4.38 -12.64 4.62
N ASP A 46 4.15 -11.75 5.56
CA ASP A 46 4.36 -10.32 5.48
C ASP A 46 5.73 -9.99 4.86
N HIS A 47 5.84 -8.85 4.16
CA HIS A 47 7.07 -8.49 3.48
C HIS A 47 8.14 -7.98 4.43
N THR A 48 7.75 -7.38 5.56
CA THR A 48 8.68 -6.78 6.51
C THR A 48 9.47 -7.84 7.26
N ASP A 49 10.73 -8.04 6.87
CA ASP A 49 11.68 -8.85 7.63
C ASP A 49 12.71 -7.94 8.30
N ASP A 50 12.51 -7.65 9.57
CA ASP A 50 13.45 -6.87 10.39
C ASP A 50 14.61 -7.71 10.95
N GLY A 51 14.73 -8.96 10.52
CA GLY A 51 15.74 -9.92 11.00
C GLY A 51 15.51 -10.44 12.43
N SER A 52 14.43 -10.02 13.08
CA SER A 52 14.09 -10.48 14.45
C SER A 52 13.25 -11.77 14.45
N GLY A 53 12.82 -12.23 13.29
CA GLY A 53 11.83 -13.30 13.13
C GLY A 53 10.42 -12.90 13.56
N LYS A 54 10.18 -11.62 13.75
CA LYS A 54 8.86 -11.04 13.99
C LYS A 54 8.40 -10.40 12.70
N TYR A 55 7.35 -10.95 12.15
CA TYR A 55 6.68 -10.38 10.98
C TYR A 55 5.73 -9.27 11.41
N GLY A 56 5.61 -8.22 10.58
CA GLY A 56 4.63 -7.17 10.73
C GLY A 56 3.20 -7.64 10.42
N ASN A 57 2.44 -6.80 9.75
CA ASN A 57 1.11 -7.13 9.24
C ASN A 57 0.92 -6.50 7.89
N MET A 58 0.52 -7.28 6.92
CA MET A 58 0.12 -6.83 5.59
C MET A 58 -1.38 -6.60 5.49
N LEU A 59 -1.80 -5.73 4.58
CA LEU A 59 -3.18 -5.55 4.18
C LEU A 59 -3.51 -6.56 3.07
N ILE A 60 -4.46 -7.45 3.30
CA ILE A 60 -4.96 -8.42 2.33
C ILE A 60 -6.32 -7.96 1.82
N VAL A 61 -6.44 -7.82 0.52
CA VAL A 61 -7.65 -7.33 -0.16
C VAL A 61 -8.16 -8.40 -1.12
N ASN A 62 -9.41 -8.77 -0.96
CA ASN A 62 -10.15 -9.58 -1.93
C ASN A 62 -11.06 -8.63 -2.71
N ALA A 63 -10.84 -8.50 -4.02
CA ALA A 63 -11.45 -7.47 -4.83
C ALA A 63 -12.96 -7.65 -4.94
N ASP A 64 -13.67 -6.51 -5.09
CA ASP A 64 -15.13 -6.52 -5.32
C ASP A 64 -15.43 -7.04 -6.73
N GLU A 65 -16.26 -8.06 -6.83
CA GLU A 65 -16.69 -8.65 -8.12
C GLU A 65 -17.53 -7.70 -8.98
N ASN A 66 -18.15 -6.70 -8.36
CA ASN A 66 -19.08 -5.79 -9.02
C ASN A 66 -18.46 -4.45 -9.40
N THR A 67 -17.49 -3.95 -8.61
CA THR A 67 -16.92 -2.62 -8.78
C THR A 67 -15.41 -2.63 -8.69
N THR A 68 -14.76 -1.73 -9.42
CA THR A 68 -13.38 -1.31 -9.19
C THR A 68 -13.36 -0.21 -8.14
N GLY A 69 -12.19 0.12 -7.58
CA GLY A 69 -12.13 1.29 -6.71
C GLY A 69 -11.01 1.33 -5.70
N GLU A 70 -11.10 2.34 -4.86
CA GLU A 70 -10.09 2.63 -3.85
C GLU A 70 -10.15 1.61 -2.71
N PHE A 71 -9.01 1.01 -2.41
CA PHE A 71 -8.88 0.15 -1.23
C PHE A 71 -7.99 0.76 -0.15
N TYR A 72 -7.26 1.84 -0.47
CA TYR A 72 -6.46 2.58 0.50
C TYR A 72 -6.41 4.06 0.13
N ARG A 73 -6.59 4.94 1.11
CA ARG A 73 -6.44 6.39 0.99
C ARG A 73 -5.87 6.95 2.30
N ARG A 74 -4.89 7.82 2.20
CA ARG A 74 -4.34 8.49 3.38
C ARG A 74 -3.91 9.92 3.05
N LYS A 75 -4.28 10.84 3.93
CA LYS A 75 -3.79 12.21 3.89
C LYS A 75 -2.35 12.28 4.40
N VAL A 76 -1.52 13.01 3.68
CA VAL A 76 -0.15 13.36 4.06
C VAL A 76 -0.06 14.88 4.12
N SER A 77 0.39 15.40 5.25
CA SER A 77 0.48 16.84 5.53
C SER A 77 1.93 17.26 5.78
N GLY A 78 2.19 18.56 5.67
CA GLY A 78 3.51 19.11 6.01
C GLY A 78 4.58 18.87 4.95
N LEU A 79 4.20 18.77 3.68
CA LEU A 79 5.17 18.64 2.60
C LEU A 79 5.98 19.94 2.43
N CYS A 80 7.29 19.79 2.29
CA CYS A 80 8.19 20.90 1.92
C CYS A 80 7.95 21.30 0.46
N PRO A 81 7.92 22.61 0.15
CA PRO A 81 7.78 23.08 -1.21
C PRO A 81 8.94 22.62 -2.11
N ASN A 82 8.64 22.32 -3.37
CA ASN A 82 9.60 21.90 -4.40
C ASN A 82 10.41 20.63 -4.07
N GLN A 83 10.09 19.92 -3.00
CA GLN A 83 10.72 18.66 -2.64
C GLN A 83 10.15 17.51 -3.45
N VAL A 84 11.02 16.58 -3.84
CA VAL A 84 10.59 15.31 -4.44
C VAL A 84 10.31 14.31 -3.33
N TYR A 85 9.16 13.66 -3.43
CA TYR A 85 8.73 12.59 -2.53
C TYR A 85 8.49 11.31 -3.32
N ARG A 86 8.69 10.18 -2.67
CA ARG A 86 8.36 8.86 -3.20
C ARG A 86 7.20 8.26 -2.42
N PHE A 87 6.14 7.92 -3.12
CA PHE A 87 5.06 7.06 -2.65
C PHE A 87 5.33 5.64 -3.14
N SER A 88 5.48 4.68 -2.25
CA SER A 88 5.76 3.29 -2.60
C SER A 88 4.99 2.30 -1.76
N ALA A 89 4.84 1.09 -2.28
CA ALA A 89 4.37 -0.07 -1.55
C ALA A 89 4.91 -1.35 -2.18
N TRP A 90 4.99 -2.40 -1.40
CA TRP A 90 5.19 -3.75 -1.89
C TRP A 90 3.84 -4.41 -2.12
N ILE A 91 3.67 -5.05 -3.27
CA ILE A 91 2.42 -5.73 -3.64
C ILE A 91 2.73 -7.17 -4.03
N LEU A 92 1.87 -8.07 -3.58
CA LEU A 92 1.89 -9.48 -3.92
C LEU A 92 0.56 -9.86 -4.57
N ASN A 93 0.61 -10.42 -5.79
CA ASN A 93 -0.52 -11.13 -6.36
C ASN A 93 -0.70 -12.44 -5.61
N LEU A 94 -1.86 -12.62 -4.97
CA LEU A 94 -2.14 -13.81 -4.15
C LEU A 94 -2.51 -15.04 -4.97
N ILE A 95 -2.81 -14.86 -6.25
CA ILE A 95 -3.21 -15.97 -7.11
C ILE A 95 -2.08 -16.98 -7.28
N THR A 96 -2.40 -18.24 -7.11
CA THR A 96 -1.44 -19.34 -7.29
C THR A 96 -0.92 -19.35 -8.74
N PRO A 97 0.40 -19.43 -8.96
CA PRO A 97 0.98 -19.43 -10.30
C PRO A 97 0.37 -20.48 -11.22
N GLY A 98 -0.06 -20.07 -12.40
CA GLY A 98 -0.67 -20.92 -13.41
C GLY A 98 -2.17 -21.15 -13.24
N ALA A 99 -2.83 -20.50 -12.30
CA ALA A 99 -4.29 -20.61 -12.12
C ALA A 99 -5.09 -19.93 -13.24
N ASN A 100 -4.46 -19.02 -14.00
CA ASN A 100 -5.09 -18.25 -15.09
C ASN A 100 -6.37 -17.52 -14.65
N GLN A 101 -6.29 -16.87 -13.51
CA GLN A 101 -7.36 -16.07 -12.95
C GLN A 101 -7.16 -14.58 -13.22
N ILE A 102 -8.09 -13.73 -12.78
CA ILE A 102 -7.97 -12.28 -12.94
C ILE A 102 -6.79 -11.80 -12.10
N THR A 103 -5.79 -11.22 -12.75
CA THR A 103 -4.62 -10.65 -12.07
C THR A 103 -4.93 -9.24 -11.56
N PRO A 104 -4.45 -8.84 -10.37
CA PRO A 104 -4.56 -7.47 -9.89
C PRO A 104 -3.85 -6.48 -10.82
N ASP A 105 -4.42 -5.28 -10.92
CA ASP A 105 -3.80 -4.10 -11.52
C ASP A 105 -4.09 -2.92 -10.60
N VAL A 106 -3.04 -2.28 -10.07
CA VAL A 106 -3.15 -1.27 -9.03
C VAL A 106 -2.61 0.07 -9.50
N THR A 107 -3.43 1.12 -9.40
CA THR A 107 -2.97 2.49 -9.60
C THR A 107 -2.51 3.10 -8.28
N PHE A 108 -1.28 3.60 -8.28
CA PHE A 108 -0.74 4.52 -7.28
C PHE A 108 -1.06 5.94 -7.73
N ARG A 109 -1.73 6.71 -6.89
CA ARG A 109 -2.16 8.07 -7.22
C ARG A 109 -1.87 9.04 -6.08
N ILE A 110 -1.52 10.26 -6.44
CA ILE A 110 -1.41 11.39 -5.52
C ILE A 110 -2.43 12.44 -5.97
N GLU A 111 -3.26 12.90 -5.05
CA GLU A 111 -4.30 13.90 -5.26
C GLU A 111 -4.11 15.07 -4.30
N ASN A 112 -4.61 16.25 -4.66
CA ASN A 112 -4.78 17.32 -3.68
C ASN A 112 -6.10 17.16 -2.90
N SER A 113 -6.34 18.04 -1.92
CA SER A 113 -7.57 18.03 -1.11
C SER A 113 -8.87 18.23 -1.90
N SER A 114 -8.77 18.74 -3.13
CA SER A 114 -9.90 18.89 -4.06
C SER A 114 -10.04 17.69 -5.02
N ARG A 115 -9.33 16.59 -4.77
CA ARG A 115 -9.29 15.37 -5.60
C ARG A 115 -8.75 15.58 -7.02
N VAL A 116 -7.97 16.66 -7.23
CA VAL A 116 -7.25 16.85 -8.49
C VAL A 116 -6.01 15.94 -8.47
N ILE A 117 -5.85 15.15 -9.53
CA ILE A 117 -4.72 14.23 -9.69
C ILE A 117 -3.45 15.04 -9.93
N LEU A 118 -2.45 14.85 -9.08
CA LEU A 118 -1.13 15.47 -9.17
C LEU A 118 -0.11 14.52 -9.82
N GLY A 119 -0.34 13.23 -9.73
CA GLY A 119 0.46 12.19 -10.35
C GLY A 119 -0.16 10.82 -10.17
N GLN A 120 0.10 9.92 -11.12
CA GLN A 120 -0.32 8.52 -10.99
C GLN A 120 0.53 7.61 -11.85
N ILE A 121 0.59 6.35 -11.45
CA ILE A 121 1.18 5.24 -12.20
C ILE A 121 0.37 3.97 -11.94
N SER A 122 0.17 3.12 -12.95
CA SER A 122 -0.40 1.78 -12.79
C SER A 122 0.72 0.74 -12.70
N SER A 123 0.50 -0.30 -11.88
CA SER A 123 1.36 -1.48 -11.87
C SER A 123 1.27 -2.28 -13.17
N GLY A 124 0.20 -2.10 -13.94
CA GLY A 124 -0.23 -3.08 -14.92
C GLY A 124 -0.62 -4.40 -14.26
N ASP A 125 -0.82 -5.42 -15.05
CA ASP A 125 -1.16 -6.76 -14.58
C ASP A 125 -0.04 -7.34 -13.72
N LEU A 126 -0.33 -7.59 -12.44
CA LEU A 126 0.63 -8.21 -11.53
C LEU A 126 0.81 -9.68 -11.89
N PRO A 127 2.05 -10.13 -12.15
CA PRO A 127 2.26 -11.52 -12.54
C PRO A 127 1.99 -12.50 -11.40
N GLU A 128 1.52 -13.69 -11.74
CA GLU A 128 1.27 -14.81 -10.81
C GLU A 128 2.58 -15.51 -10.42
N THR A 129 3.51 -14.78 -9.78
CA THR A 129 4.82 -15.32 -9.42
C THR A 129 4.94 -15.77 -7.97
N GLY A 130 3.97 -15.41 -7.14
CA GLY A 130 4.04 -15.60 -5.69
C GLY A 130 5.17 -14.80 -5.03
N LYS A 131 5.61 -13.70 -5.65
CA LYS A 131 6.71 -12.86 -5.15
C LYS A 131 6.24 -11.43 -4.97
N TRP A 132 6.70 -10.82 -3.90
CA TRP A 132 6.54 -9.40 -3.64
C TRP A 132 7.23 -8.56 -4.72
N THR A 133 6.56 -7.51 -5.17
CA THR A 133 7.08 -6.55 -6.16
C THR A 133 6.89 -5.14 -5.63
N ASN A 134 7.95 -4.35 -5.65
CA ASN A 134 7.89 -2.95 -5.24
C ASN A 134 7.43 -2.05 -6.39
N PHE A 135 6.46 -1.19 -6.11
CA PHE A 135 6.02 -0.12 -7.01
C PHE A 135 6.18 1.22 -6.32
N TYR A 136 6.49 2.24 -7.11
CA TYR A 136 6.62 3.60 -6.59
C TYR A 136 6.24 4.66 -7.61
N LEU A 137 5.84 5.81 -7.10
CA LEU A 137 5.57 7.04 -7.84
C LEU A 137 6.37 8.17 -7.22
N ASP A 138 7.25 8.78 -8.01
CA ASP A 138 7.95 9.99 -7.59
C ASP A 138 7.09 11.22 -7.90
N PHE A 139 6.96 12.10 -6.92
CA PHE A 139 6.10 13.27 -6.96
C PHE A 139 6.88 14.49 -6.47
N LYS A 140 6.88 15.57 -7.24
CA LYS A 140 7.41 16.86 -6.81
C LYS A 140 6.29 17.71 -6.23
N SER A 141 6.44 18.11 -4.97
CA SER A 141 5.48 19.01 -4.31
C SER A 141 5.43 20.38 -4.99
N SER A 142 4.28 21.06 -4.89
CA SER A 142 4.11 22.41 -5.44
C SER A 142 4.96 23.45 -4.69
N ILE A 143 5.06 24.65 -5.27
CA ILE A 143 5.77 25.80 -4.67
C ILE A 143 5.15 26.22 -3.33
N THR A 144 3.85 25.98 -3.17
CA THR A 144 3.13 26.20 -1.91
C THR A 144 3.00 24.89 -1.17
N SER A 145 3.39 24.85 0.09
CA SER A 145 3.15 23.70 0.95
C SER A 145 1.66 23.37 0.97
N GLY A 146 1.33 22.13 0.82
CA GLY A 146 -0.05 21.66 0.83
C GLY A 146 -0.17 20.24 1.30
N ASP A 147 -1.38 19.86 1.65
CA ASP A 147 -1.70 18.47 1.93
C ASP A 147 -1.93 17.72 0.63
N VAL A 148 -1.51 16.48 0.59
CA VAL A 148 -1.85 15.55 -0.49
C VAL A 148 -2.53 14.32 0.08
N GLU A 149 -3.21 13.60 -0.78
CA GLU A 149 -3.76 12.28 -0.47
C GLU A 149 -3.06 11.25 -1.35
N VAL A 150 -2.52 10.22 -0.74
CA VAL A 150 -2.00 9.03 -1.42
C VAL A 150 -3.12 8.01 -1.50
N VAL A 151 -3.30 7.43 -2.69
CA VAL A 151 -4.43 6.56 -3.00
C VAL A 151 -3.95 5.32 -3.74
N LEU A 152 -4.44 4.14 -3.34
CA LEU A 152 -4.29 2.90 -4.07
C LEU A 152 -5.66 2.45 -4.59
N ILE A 153 -5.72 2.19 -5.89
CA ILE A 153 -6.97 1.89 -6.59
C ILE A 153 -6.81 0.55 -7.30
N ASN A 154 -7.76 -0.34 -7.09
CA ASN A 154 -7.88 -1.55 -7.89
C ASN A 154 -8.56 -1.21 -9.22
N ASN A 155 -7.88 -1.46 -10.33
CA ASN A 155 -8.35 -1.13 -11.68
C ASN A 155 -9.27 -2.20 -12.28
N LYS A 156 -9.35 -3.37 -11.66
CA LYS A 156 -10.14 -4.50 -12.15
C LYS A 156 -11.19 -4.92 -11.13
N LYS A 157 -12.25 -5.55 -11.62
CA LYS A 157 -13.21 -6.25 -10.77
C LYS A 157 -12.63 -7.56 -10.28
N GLY A 158 -13.06 -8.00 -9.11
CA GLY A 158 -12.73 -9.29 -8.53
C GLY A 158 -13.58 -10.44 -9.09
N GLY A 159 -13.87 -11.36 -8.22
CA GLY A 159 -14.55 -12.62 -8.53
C GLY A 159 -13.55 -13.76 -8.58
N LEU A 160 -13.32 -14.37 -9.74
CA LEU A 160 -12.33 -15.43 -9.84
C LEU A 160 -10.92 -14.84 -9.96
N GLY A 161 -10.34 -14.44 -8.83
CA GLY A 161 -9.03 -13.79 -8.75
C GLY A 161 -9.08 -12.30 -8.43
N ASN A 162 -8.00 -11.58 -8.74
CA ASN A 162 -7.77 -10.19 -8.37
C ASN A 162 -7.66 -10.01 -6.85
N ASP A 163 -6.97 -10.94 -6.22
CA ASP A 163 -6.66 -10.93 -4.80
C ASP A 163 -5.22 -10.48 -4.59
N LEU A 164 -4.99 -9.58 -3.64
CA LEU A 164 -3.66 -9.03 -3.43
C LEU A 164 -3.35 -8.79 -1.96
N ALA A 165 -2.06 -8.84 -1.64
CA ALA A 165 -1.53 -8.35 -0.39
C ALA A 165 -0.67 -7.11 -0.63
N ILE A 166 -0.68 -6.17 0.31
CA ILE A 166 0.09 -4.94 0.27
C ILE A 166 0.78 -4.74 1.60
N ASP A 167 2.03 -4.30 1.51
CA ASP A 167 2.86 -4.04 2.67
C ASP A 167 3.82 -2.89 2.44
N ASP A 168 4.45 -2.42 3.52
CA ASP A 168 5.45 -1.36 3.52
C ASP A 168 5.00 -0.12 2.73
N ILE A 169 3.73 0.29 2.92
CA ILE A 169 3.21 1.52 2.31
C ILE A 169 3.98 2.70 2.90
N SER A 170 4.72 3.42 2.06
CA SER A 170 5.54 4.53 2.49
C SER A 170 5.36 5.77 1.63
N PHE A 171 5.55 6.93 2.26
CA PHE A 171 5.66 8.23 1.60
C PHE A 171 6.77 9.01 2.26
N SER A 172 7.87 9.21 1.56
CA SER A 172 9.10 9.80 2.11
C SER A 172 9.76 10.77 1.14
N PRO A 173 10.49 11.80 1.62
CA PRO A 173 11.25 12.68 0.75
C PRO A 173 12.36 11.90 0.04
N CYS A 174 12.56 12.20 -1.25
CA CYS A 174 13.73 11.75 -2.01
C CYS A 174 14.83 12.79 -1.87
N GLY A 175 15.84 12.49 -1.08
CA GLY A 175 16.98 13.39 -0.86
C GLY A 175 18.10 12.63 -0.16
N PRO A 176 19.31 13.21 -0.04
CA PRO A 176 20.35 12.59 0.75
C PRO A 176 19.84 12.41 2.18
N ALA A 177 19.91 11.20 2.70
CA ALA A 177 19.63 10.94 4.09
C ALA A 177 20.66 11.70 4.94
N ILE A 178 20.25 12.79 5.58
CA ILE A 178 21.07 13.42 6.60
C ILE A 178 21.00 12.50 7.82
N THR A 179 22.02 11.66 7.97
CA THR A 179 22.15 10.82 9.16
C THR A 179 22.63 11.73 10.29
N VAL A 180 21.72 12.30 11.03
CA VAL A 180 22.07 12.94 12.32
C VAL A 180 22.16 11.80 13.33
N SER A 181 23.37 11.36 13.64
CA SER A 181 23.60 10.41 14.73
C SER A 181 23.46 11.16 16.06
N THR A 182 22.24 11.21 16.58
CA THR A 182 21.99 11.56 17.97
C THR A 182 21.39 10.34 18.66
N SER A 183 21.91 10.02 19.84
CA SER A 183 21.53 8.87 20.66
C SER A 183 20.14 9.01 21.34
N LEU A 184 19.20 9.68 20.68
CA LEU A 184 17.80 9.79 21.08
C LEU A 184 16.94 9.52 19.84
N ASP A 185 15.93 8.66 20.01
CA ASP A 185 14.87 8.48 19.03
C ASP A 185 14.13 9.81 18.82
N VAL A 186 14.58 10.57 17.86
CA VAL A 186 13.89 11.78 17.42
C VAL A 186 13.04 11.36 16.22
N PHE A 187 11.72 11.29 16.42
CA PHE A 187 10.80 11.41 15.31
C PHE A 187 11.02 12.78 14.67
N THR A 188 11.86 12.85 13.66
CA THR A 188 12.01 14.06 12.85
C THR A 188 10.75 14.21 12.01
N THR A 189 9.77 14.96 12.53
CA THR A 189 8.90 15.72 11.64
C THR A 189 9.83 16.54 10.75
N GLY A 190 9.81 16.27 9.43
CA GLY A 190 10.76 16.88 8.52
C GLY A 190 10.78 18.39 8.67
N VAL A 191 11.86 18.92 9.20
CA VAL A 191 12.13 20.35 9.14
C VAL A 191 12.49 20.65 7.70
N CYS A 192 11.66 21.45 7.03
CA CYS A 192 11.99 21.95 5.71
C CYS A 192 13.17 22.91 5.84
N ASP A 193 14.38 22.42 5.62
CA ASP A 193 15.57 23.30 5.56
C ASP A 193 15.63 23.96 4.19
N ASN A 194 15.37 25.25 4.16
CA ASN A 194 15.48 26.11 2.97
C ASN A 194 16.88 26.74 2.82
N SER A 195 17.90 26.24 3.51
CA SER A 195 19.26 26.74 3.40
C SER A 195 19.98 26.09 2.20
N LEU A 196 20.03 26.82 1.08
CA LEU A 196 21.08 26.79 0.07
C LEU A 196 21.81 28.11 0.10
#